data_57dcefc28c28b36f8686f60710d58f77
#
_entry.id   57dcefc28c28b36f8686f60710d58f77
#
_cell.length_a   1.000
_cell.length_b   1.000
_cell.length_c   1.000
_cell.angle_alpha   90.00
_cell.angle_beta   90.00
_cell.angle_gamma   90.00
#
_symmetry.space_group_name_H-M   'P 1'
#
loop_
_entity.id
_entity.type
_entity.pdbx_description
1 polymer ?
#
loop_
_entity_poly.entity_id
_entity_poly.type
_entity_poly.pdbx_seq_one_letter_code
_entity_poly.pdbx_strand_id
1 'polypeptide(L)'
;MKLAKFLAAVTAAVMCISSFTSCTNAEALGGSMRDITTMELVKEMGVGINLGNTFESAGSWIAPTGVTSYETGWGSPIITREMITGYAECGFGVLRVPVAWSNMMGEDYTIDTTYLARVKQVVGWALEEDMYVILNIHWDGGWWTDFADDSKKDECMYKYERIWTQLTEAFNNDYGDKLMFESLNEEGGWESLWNRYSNQGDKEKSFNLLNEINQKFVDIVRKSGGNNAERHLLIAGYNTDFDLTCDPLYKMPNDPENRCAVSVHYYTPSTFAILEADADWGKARTEWGTDADYAELNKYMTMMKENYIDKGIPVIVGEFGCSTSNKTPEMVRLYLTSICEAAYDNGLCPVLWDITDVFYNREEAKFIDPELLEGLMAVKE
;
A
#
# COMPACT_ATOMS: atom_id res chain seq x y z
N MET A 1 -15.90 92.68 25.26
CA MET A 1 -14.92 92.59 26.32
C MET A 1 -15.08 91.27 27.08
N LYS A 2 -14.04 90.57 27.31
CA LYS A 2 -13.84 89.31 28.06
C LYS A 2 -14.01 88.02 27.23
N LEU A 3 -12.85 87.52 26.80
CA LEU A 3 -12.52 86.19 26.35
C LEU A 3 -12.80 85.16 27.50
N ALA A 4 -13.42 84.04 27.11
CA ALA A 4 -13.36 82.80 27.94
C ALA A 4 -12.80 81.71 27.06
N LYS A 5 -11.67 81.17 27.46
CA LYS A 5 -10.99 80.04 26.85
C LYS A 5 -11.66 78.77 27.33
N PHE A 6 -12.08 77.92 26.38
CA PHE A 6 -12.44 76.53 26.65
C PHE A 6 -11.28 75.64 26.24
N LEU A 7 -10.69 74.97 27.23
CA LEU A 7 -9.74 73.90 27.04
C LEU A 7 -10.53 72.59 26.77
N ALA A 8 -10.40 72.03 25.62
CA ALA A 8 -10.89 70.64 25.30
C ALA A 8 -9.74 69.67 25.51
N ALA A 9 -9.88 68.83 26.52
CA ALA A 9 -8.99 67.67 26.69
C ALA A 9 -9.41 66.56 25.74
N VAL A 10 -8.53 66.22 24.82
CA VAL A 10 -8.68 65.05 23.95
C VAL A 10 -8.03 63.86 24.64
N THR A 11 -8.83 62.96 25.17
CA THR A 11 -8.40 61.65 25.70
C THR A 11 -8.28 60.68 24.51
N ALA A 12 -7.08 60.36 24.07
CA ALA A 12 -6.82 59.33 23.10
C ALA A 12 -6.94 57.97 23.78
N ALA A 13 -8.02 57.23 23.50
CA ALA A 13 -8.15 55.84 23.86
C ALA A 13 -7.38 55.02 22.80
N VAL A 14 -6.22 54.46 23.18
CA VAL A 14 -5.49 53.49 22.42
C VAL A 14 -6.25 52.16 22.56
N MET A 15 -7.06 51.81 21.56
CA MET A 15 -7.58 50.44 21.43
C MET A 15 -6.43 49.55 20.91
N CYS A 16 -5.83 48.74 21.79
CA CYS A 16 -5.03 47.60 21.40
C CYS A 16 -5.98 46.56 20.82
N ILE A 17 -6.08 46.52 19.48
CA ILE A 17 -6.67 45.40 18.77
C ILE A 17 -5.61 44.27 18.80
N SER A 18 -5.69 43.41 19.81
CA SER A 18 -5.01 42.11 19.77
C SER A 18 -5.70 41.27 18.69
N SER A 19 -5.11 41.29 17.52
CA SER A 19 -5.42 40.30 16.46
C SER A 19 -5.01 38.92 16.97
N PHE A 20 -5.93 38.19 17.58
CA PHE A 20 -5.79 36.76 17.72
C PHE A 20 -5.91 36.20 16.30
N THR A 21 -4.76 36.02 15.61
CA THR A 21 -4.65 35.10 14.51
C THR A 21 -4.81 33.72 15.14
N SER A 22 -6.03 33.20 15.15
CA SER A 22 -6.24 31.77 15.30
C SER A 22 -5.63 31.13 14.05
N CYS A 23 -4.40 30.64 14.14
CA CYS A 23 -3.95 29.59 13.24
C CYS A 23 -4.88 28.41 13.50
N THR A 24 -5.96 28.28 12.74
CA THR A 24 -6.59 27.00 12.57
C THR A 24 -5.56 26.18 11.84
N ASN A 25 -4.83 25.31 12.56
CA ASN A 25 -4.06 24.25 11.93
C ASN A 25 -5.08 23.49 11.08
N ALA A 26 -4.87 23.48 9.77
CA ALA A 26 -5.66 22.62 8.89
C ALA A 26 -5.49 21.20 9.43
N GLU A 27 -6.60 20.48 9.55
CA GLU A 27 -6.54 19.09 9.95
C GLU A 27 -5.74 18.30 8.90
N ALA A 28 -4.91 17.35 9.33
CA ALA A 28 -4.13 16.53 8.42
C ALA A 28 -5.05 15.68 7.56
N LEU A 29 -4.68 15.46 6.30
CA LEU A 29 -5.38 14.54 5.41
C LEU A 29 -5.41 13.13 6.02
N GLY A 30 -6.56 12.49 6.02
CA GLY A 30 -6.75 11.21 6.70
C GLY A 30 -6.84 11.32 8.24
N GLY A 31 -7.18 12.50 8.77
CA GLY A 31 -7.41 12.76 10.19
C GLY A 31 -6.13 13.00 11.00
N SER A 32 -6.24 12.89 12.31
CA SER A 32 -5.10 13.03 13.24
C SER A 32 -4.36 11.70 13.42
N MET A 33 -3.15 11.75 13.98
CA MET A 33 -2.50 10.57 14.53
C MET A 33 -3.23 10.16 15.81
N ARG A 34 -3.94 9.04 15.78
CA ARG A 34 -4.72 8.51 16.91
C ARG A 34 -3.85 7.60 17.77
N ASP A 35 -4.15 7.55 19.05
CA ASP A 35 -3.53 6.59 19.97
C ASP A 35 -4.28 5.26 19.93
N ILE A 36 -4.12 4.54 18.81
CA ILE A 36 -4.68 3.21 18.57
C ILE A 36 -3.57 2.24 18.16
N THR A 37 -3.81 0.97 18.41
CA THR A 37 -2.90 -0.09 17.95
C THR A 37 -3.03 -0.30 16.44
N THR A 38 -1.99 -0.85 15.81
CA THR A 38 -2.07 -1.23 14.39
C THR A 38 -3.12 -2.32 14.16
N MET A 39 -3.39 -3.16 15.14
CA MET A 39 -4.44 -4.16 15.08
C MET A 39 -5.84 -3.53 14.99
N GLU A 40 -6.10 -2.49 15.79
CA GLU A 40 -7.36 -1.75 15.73
C GLU A 40 -7.50 -1.02 14.39
N LEU A 41 -6.43 -0.37 13.94
CA LEU A 41 -6.42 0.33 12.65
C LEU A 41 -6.69 -0.64 11.47
N VAL A 42 -6.00 -1.79 11.42
CA VAL A 42 -6.19 -2.78 10.35
C VAL A 42 -7.61 -3.36 10.37
N LYS A 43 -8.21 -3.53 11.55
CA LYS A 43 -9.60 -3.93 11.66
C LYS A 43 -10.59 -2.90 11.10
N GLU A 44 -10.31 -1.61 11.28
CA GLU A 44 -11.13 -0.52 10.70
C GLU A 44 -11.04 -0.45 9.17
N MET A 45 -9.94 -0.90 8.58
CA MET A 45 -9.71 -0.89 7.13
C MET A 45 -10.77 -1.68 6.35
N GLY A 46 -11.28 -2.78 6.91
CA GLY A 46 -12.27 -3.64 6.25
C GLY A 46 -11.71 -4.33 5.01
N VAL A 47 -12.32 -4.10 3.86
CA VAL A 47 -11.90 -4.65 2.55
C VAL A 47 -11.29 -3.53 1.71
N GLY A 48 -10.16 -3.82 1.05
CA GLY A 48 -9.46 -2.87 0.19
C GLY A 48 -9.43 -3.25 -1.28
N ILE A 49 -8.93 -2.31 -2.09
CA ILE A 49 -8.68 -2.48 -3.52
C ILE A 49 -7.36 -1.84 -3.90
N ASN A 50 -6.67 -2.41 -4.89
CA ASN A 50 -5.44 -1.84 -5.45
C ASN A 50 -5.75 -0.92 -6.65
N LEU A 51 -5.00 0.17 -6.77
CA LEU A 51 -4.93 0.99 -7.98
C LEU A 51 -3.84 0.43 -8.91
N GLY A 52 -4.00 -0.83 -9.35
CA GLY A 52 -3.01 -1.55 -10.13
C GLY A 52 -2.86 -1.07 -11.58
N ASN A 53 -1.73 -1.37 -12.20
CA ASN A 53 -1.34 -0.96 -13.55
C ASN A 53 -1.41 0.55 -13.79
N THR A 54 -1.05 1.33 -12.77
CA THR A 54 -1.12 2.80 -12.80
C THR A 54 0.26 3.42 -12.55
N PHE A 55 0.58 3.80 -11.32
CA PHE A 55 1.86 4.43 -11.00
C PHE A 55 3.04 3.46 -10.95
N GLU A 56 2.80 2.16 -10.86
CA GLU A 56 3.83 1.12 -10.92
C GLU A 56 4.16 0.71 -12.36
N SER A 57 3.44 1.23 -13.36
CA SER A 57 3.75 0.98 -14.76
C SER A 57 5.19 1.38 -15.08
N ALA A 58 5.99 0.43 -15.52
CA ALA A 58 7.39 0.63 -15.85
C ALA A 58 7.76 -0.06 -17.16
N GLY A 59 8.68 0.51 -17.92
CA GLY A 59 9.15 -0.10 -19.16
C GLY A 59 9.84 0.90 -20.07
N SER A 60 10.88 0.46 -20.76
CA SER A 60 11.65 1.30 -21.69
C SER A 60 10.87 1.79 -22.91
N TRP A 61 9.69 1.21 -23.18
CA TRP A 61 8.79 1.63 -24.26
C TRP A 61 7.89 2.80 -23.88
N ILE A 62 7.79 3.14 -22.59
CA ILE A 62 6.99 4.28 -22.13
C ILE A 62 7.78 5.54 -22.42
N ALA A 63 7.30 6.35 -23.39
CA ALA A 63 7.92 7.61 -23.73
C ALA A 63 7.51 8.70 -22.71
N PRO A 64 8.41 9.18 -21.86
CA PRO A 64 8.07 10.13 -20.81
C PRO A 64 7.83 11.54 -21.38
N THR A 65 6.60 11.84 -21.78
CA THR A 65 6.17 13.16 -22.18
C THR A 65 5.59 13.98 -21.03
N GLY A 66 5.34 13.35 -19.89
CA GLY A 66 4.82 13.93 -18.66
C GLY A 66 4.45 12.83 -17.66
N VAL A 67 3.97 13.23 -16.50
CA VAL A 67 3.61 12.28 -15.39
C VAL A 67 2.56 11.26 -15.82
N THR A 68 1.60 11.66 -16.65
CA THR A 68 0.53 10.78 -17.15
C THR A 68 1.01 9.70 -18.12
N SER A 69 2.22 9.82 -18.68
CA SER A 69 2.79 8.80 -19.56
C SER A 69 3.01 7.47 -18.85
N TYR A 70 3.41 7.51 -17.58
CA TYR A 70 3.56 6.32 -16.75
C TYR A 70 2.21 5.83 -16.24
N GLU A 71 1.36 6.74 -15.77
CA GLU A 71 0.01 6.43 -15.30
C GLU A 71 -0.80 5.63 -16.33
N THR A 72 -0.59 5.89 -17.62
CA THR A 72 -1.27 5.21 -18.72
C THR A 72 -0.42 4.13 -19.41
N GLY A 73 0.81 3.91 -18.96
CA GLY A 73 1.80 3.07 -19.64
C GLY A 73 1.41 1.60 -19.79
N TRP A 74 0.58 1.08 -18.87
CA TRP A 74 0.06 -0.29 -18.89
C TRP A 74 -1.46 -0.35 -19.16
N GLY A 75 -1.99 0.69 -19.81
CA GLY A 75 -3.38 0.71 -20.31
C GLY A 75 -4.40 1.31 -19.35
N SER A 76 -3.99 1.83 -18.20
CA SER A 76 -4.89 2.60 -17.34
C SER A 76 -5.29 3.92 -17.99
N PRO A 77 -6.52 4.42 -17.77
CA PRO A 77 -6.84 5.81 -18.04
C PRO A 77 -6.11 6.72 -17.04
N ILE A 78 -6.03 8.01 -17.35
CA ILE A 78 -5.58 9.01 -16.38
C ILE A 78 -6.54 8.99 -15.19
N ILE A 79 -6.02 8.81 -13.99
CA ILE A 79 -6.85 8.70 -12.78
C ILE A 79 -7.51 10.03 -12.47
N THR A 80 -8.80 10.00 -12.22
CA THR A 80 -9.62 11.14 -11.83
C THR A 80 -10.12 11.00 -10.39
N ARG A 81 -10.59 12.10 -9.83
CA ARG A 81 -11.19 12.08 -8.50
C ARG A 81 -12.44 11.19 -8.46
N GLU A 82 -13.26 11.24 -9.52
CA GLU A 82 -14.47 10.45 -9.64
C GLU A 82 -14.20 8.94 -9.56
N MET A 83 -13.07 8.47 -10.14
CA MET A 83 -12.66 7.06 -10.02
C MET A 83 -12.39 6.69 -8.57
N ILE A 84 -11.69 7.55 -7.82
CA ILE A 84 -11.37 7.32 -6.41
C ILE A 84 -12.63 7.37 -5.53
N THR A 85 -13.49 8.38 -5.74
CA THR A 85 -14.79 8.47 -5.07
C THR A 85 -15.63 7.21 -5.32
N GLY A 86 -15.63 6.69 -6.55
CA GLY A 86 -16.34 5.45 -6.87
C GLY A 86 -15.81 4.21 -6.13
N TYR A 87 -14.52 4.10 -5.83
CA TYR A 87 -14.01 3.04 -4.97
C TYR A 87 -14.60 3.15 -3.54
N ALA A 88 -14.64 4.35 -2.97
CA ALA A 88 -15.24 4.59 -1.66
C ALA A 88 -16.74 4.30 -1.64
N GLU A 89 -17.48 4.72 -2.69
CA GLU A 89 -18.91 4.44 -2.85
C GLU A 89 -19.21 2.93 -3.00
N CYS A 90 -18.28 2.15 -3.55
CA CYS A 90 -18.35 0.69 -3.57
C CYS A 90 -18.14 0.06 -2.18
N GLY A 91 -17.75 0.84 -1.17
CA GLY A 91 -17.54 0.38 0.20
C GLY A 91 -16.12 -0.07 0.51
N PHE A 92 -15.14 0.10 -0.38
CA PHE A 92 -13.74 -0.18 -0.07
C PHE A 92 -13.20 0.79 0.96
N GLY A 93 -12.66 0.26 2.05
CA GLY A 93 -12.07 1.06 3.14
C GLY A 93 -10.59 1.37 2.93
N VAL A 94 -9.92 0.68 1.99
CA VAL A 94 -8.48 0.84 1.70
C VAL A 94 -8.25 1.00 0.22
N LEU A 95 -7.42 1.97 -0.15
CA LEU A 95 -6.79 2.07 -1.47
C LEU A 95 -5.29 1.78 -1.33
N ARG A 96 -4.81 0.67 -1.89
CA ARG A 96 -3.37 0.45 -2.05
C ARG A 96 -2.91 1.09 -3.36
N VAL A 97 -1.89 1.93 -3.28
CA VAL A 97 -1.33 2.72 -4.39
C VAL A 97 0.08 2.23 -4.68
N PRO A 98 0.24 1.25 -5.59
CA PRO A 98 1.54 0.80 -6.06
C PRO A 98 2.26 1.91 -6.84
N VAL A 99 3.58 2.12 -6.58
CA VAL A 99 4.33 3.19 -7.26
C VAL A 99 5.73 2.72 -7.68
N ALA A 100 6.09 3.01 -8.93
CA ALA A 100 7.44 2.90 -9.48
C ALA A 100 8.11 4.28 -9.44
N TRP A 101 8.80 4.59 -8.35
CA TRP A 101 9.41 5.90 -8.12
C TRP A 101 10.56 6.21 -9.08
N SER A 102 11.23 5.18 -9.60
CA SER A 102 12.34 5.32 -10.56
C SER A 102 11.91 5.84 -11.93
N ASN A 103 10.61 5.83 -12.23
CA ASN A 103 10.07 6.27 -13.52
C ASN A 103 10.44 7.74 -13.85
N MET A 104 10.36 8.60 -12.83
CA MET A 104 10.74 10.02 -12.95
C MET A 104 11.71 10.37 -11.81
N MET A 105 12.96 9.98 -12.00
CA MET A 105 14.01 10.12 -11.00
C MET A 105 15.32 10.58 -11.67
N GLY A 106 16.03 11.49 -11.01
CA GLY A 106 17.36 11.94 -11.45
C GLY A 106 18.44 10.90 -11.14
N GLU A 107 19.64 11.10 -11.69
CA GLU A 107 20.80 10.24 -11.45
C GLU A 107 21.26 10.22 -9.96
N ASP A 108 20.90 11.25 -9.19
CA ASP A 108 21.13 11.38 -7.74
C ASP A 108 20.00 10.80 -6.90
N TYR A 109 19.09 10.06 -7.53
CA TYR A 109 17.88 9.48 -6.94
C TYR A 109 16.90 10.52 -6.38
N THR A 110 16.91 11.75 -6.92
CA THR A 110 15.88 12.75 -6.63
C THR A 110 14.64 12.47 -7.44
N ILE A 111 13.51 12.24 -6.75
CA ILE A 111 12.20 12.04 -7.38
C ILE A 111 11.73 13.36 -8.00
N ASP A 112 11.23 13.31 -9.26
CA ASP A 112 10.66 14.48 -9.90
C ASP A 112 9.50 15.05 -9.09
N THR A 113 9.54 16.36 -8.86
CA THR A 113 8.55 17.02 -7.99
C THR A 113 7.13 17.01 -8.58
N THR A 114 6.99 16.97 -9.92
CA THR A 114 5.68 16.90 -10.57
C THR A 114 5.09 15.50 -10.45
N TYR A 115 5.92 14.47 -10.53
CA TYR A 115 5.51 13.08 -10.31
C TYR A 115 5.07 12.85 -8.85
N LEU A 116 5.90 13.28 -7.90
CA LEU A 116 5.56 13.22 -6.48
C LEU A 116 4.27 13.98 -6.17
N ALA A 117 4.08 15.18 -6.74
CA ALA A 117 2.86 15.97 -6.57
C ALA A 117 1.63 15.25 -7.13
N ARG A 118 1.78 14.52 -8.25
CA ARG A 118 0.68 13.74 -8.84
C ARG A 118 0.28 12.56 -7.98
N VAL A 119 1.23 11.81 -7.45
CA VAL A 119 0.94 10.72 -6.49
C VAL A 119 0.28 11.29 -5.23
N LYS A 120 0.80 12.40 -4.68
CA LYS A 120 0.18 13.10 -3.54
C LYS A 120 -1.27 13.50 -3.81
N GLN A 121 -1.57 13.93 -5.02
CA GLN A 121 -2.93 14.33 -5.41
C GLN A 121 -3.89 13.14 -5.33
N VAL A 122 -3.52 11.97 -5.87
CA VAL A 122 -4.36 10.77 -5.86
C VAL A 122 -4.51 10.22 -4.45
N VAL A 123 -3.41 10.15 -3.68
CA VAL A 123 -3.44 9.81 -2.25
C VAL A 123 -4.36 10.74 -1.48
N GLY A 124 -4.29 12.05 -1.74
CA GLY A 124 -5.16 13.05 -1.12
C GLY A 124 -6.63 12.81 -1.39
N TRP A 125 -6.99 12.48 -2.64
CA TRP A 125 -8.39 12.17 -2.97
C TRP A 125 -8.94 10.98 -2.18
N ALA A 126 -8.16 9.90 -2.04
CA ALA A 126 -8.60 8.74 -1.26
C ALA A 126 -8.77 9.06 0.23
N LEU A 127 -7.84 9.82 0.81
CA LEU A 127 -7.93 10.27 2.20
C LEU A 127 -9.11 11.23 2.45
N GLU A 128 -9.47 12.07 1.47
CA GLU A 128 -10.64 12.95 1.52
C GLU A 128 -11.97 12.17 1.44
N GLU A 129 -11.98 10.99 0.82
CA GLU A 129 -13.09 10.03 0.83
C GLU A 129 -13.09 9.13 2.08
N ASP A 130 -12.32 9.48 3.09
CA ASP A 130 -12.20 8.75 4.37
C ASP A 130 -11.59 7.34 4.26
N MET A 131 -11.01 6.98 3.12
CA MET A 131 -10.30 5.71 2.92
C MET A 131 -8.95 5.70 3.63
N TYR A 132 -8.48 4.53 4.02
CA TYR A 132 -7.08 4.29 4.32
C TYR A 132 -6.29 4.19 3.02
N VAL A 133 -5.02 4.62 3.04
CA VAL A 133 -4.13 4.52 1.88
C VAL A 133 -2.87 3.76 2.26
N ILE A 134 -2.49 2.77 1.45
CA ILE A 134 -1.20 2.08 1.53
C ILE A 134 -0.34 2.54 0.35
N LEU A 135 0.82 3.11 0.64
CA LEU A 135 1.75 3.64 -0.36
C LEU A 135 3.09 2.91 -0.26
N ASN A 136 3.62 2.39 -1.39
CA ASN A 136 4.81 1.56 -1.40
C ASN A 136 5.87 1.98 -2.43
N ILE A 137 6.97 1.20 -2.46
CA ILE A 137 7.82 0.98 -3.62
C ILE A 137 7.39 -0.36 -4.20
N HIS A 138 6.86 -0.35 -5.44
CA HIS A 138 6.38 -1.58 -6.10
C HIS A 138 7.48 -2.23 -6.94
N TRP A 139 7.14 -2.90 -8.04
CA TRP A 139 8.10 -3.50 -8.97
C TRP A 139 9.23 -2.54 -9.39
N ASP A 140 8.90 -1.29 -9.66
CA ASP A 140 9.81 -0.16 -9.91
C ASP A 140 10.94 -0.48 -10.92
N GLY A 141 10.62 -1.25 -11.96
CA GLY A 141 11.59 -1.68 -12.97
C GLY A 141 12.59 -2.74 -12.50
N GLY A 142 12.42 -3.29 -11.30
CA GLY A 142 13.21 -4.40 -10.78
C GLY A 142 14.64 -4.03 -10.33
N TRP A 143 14.94 -2.74 -10.09
CA TRP A 143 16.27 -2.32 -9.64
C TRP A 143 16.70 -2.97 -8.32
N TRP A 144 15.75 -3.32 -7.47
CA TRP A 144 15.97 -4.00 -6.19
C TRP A 144 16.58 -5.41 -6.34
N THR A 145 16.55 -6.02 -7.52
CA THR A 145 17.26 -7.29 -7.76
C THR A 145 18.76 -7.18 -7.53
N ASP A 146 19.31 -5.98 -7.69
CA ASP A 146 20.72 -5.68 -7.45
C ASP A 146 21.12 -5.73 -5.97
N PHE A 147 20.19 -5.77 -5.02
CA PHE A 147 20.48 -6.08 -3.62
C PHE A 147 21.17 -7.44 -3.43
N ALA A 148 20.91 -8.41 -4.32
CA ALA A 148 21.51 -9.74 -4.27
C ALA A 148 22.99 -9.77 -4.70
N ASP A 149 23.48 -8.74 -5.39
CA ASP A 149 24.86 -8.59 -5.81
C ASP A 149 25.65 -7.78 -4.77
N ASP A 150 26.57 -8.44 -4.05
CA ASP A 150 27.38 -7.80 -3.00
C ASP A 150 28.13 -6.54 -3.51
N SER A 151 28.43 -6.45 -4.81
CA SER A 151 29.09 -5.29 -5.41
C SER A 151 28.17 -4.10 -5.65
N LYS A 152 26.85 -4.30 -5.65
CA LYS A 152 25.80 -3.29 -5.94
C LYS A 152 24.92 -3.01 -4.72
N LYS A 153 24.97 -3.86 -3.70
CA LYS A 153 24.09 -3.79 -2.53
C LYS A 153 24.10 -2.41 -1.87
N ASP A 154 25.28 -1.81 -1.69
CA ASP A 154 25.42 -0.51 -1.04
C ASP A 154 24.73 0.60 -1.86
N GLU A 155 24.86 0.57 -3.19
CA GLU A 155 24.20 1.53 -4.09
C GLU A 155 22.69 1.32 -4.10
N CYS A 156 22.22 0.07 -4.12
CA CYS A 156 20.80 -0.25 -3.97
C CYS A 156 20.24 0.26 -2.64
N MET A 157 20.94 0.06 -1.54
CA MET A 157 20.55 0.54 -0.22
C MET A 157 20.52 2.07 -0.19
N TYR A 158 21.51 2.74 -0.80
CA TYR A 158 21.53 4.19 -0.90
C TYR A 158 20.31 4.72 -1.69
N LYS A 159 19.98 4.10 -2.85
CA LYS A 159 18.76 4.43 -3.61
C LYS A 159 17.50 4.26 -2.76
N TYR A 160 17.38 3.14 -2.06
CA TYR A 160 16.26 2.85 -1.17
C TYR A 160 16.10 3.91 -0.08
N GLU A 161 17.21 4.25 0.60
CA GLU A 161 17.25 5.32 1.61
C GLU A 161 16.84 6.68 1.03
N ARG A 162 17.32 7.00 -0.18
CA ARG A 162 16.97 8.26 -0.87
C ARG A 162 15.49 8.35 -1.19
N ILE A 163 14.88 7.25 -1.67
CA ILE A 163 13.43 7.22 -1.95
C ILE A 163 12.66 7.44 -0.65
N TRP A 164 12.88 6.61 0.37
CA TRP A 164 12.12 6.72 1.62
C TRP A 164 12.35 8.03 2.35
N THR A 165 13.55 8.62 2.32
CA THR A 165 13.79 9.94 2.90
C THR A 165 12.90 10.99 2.24
N GLN A 166 12.80 11.02 0.93
CA GLN A 166 11.96 11.98 0.21
C GLN A 166 10.46 11.74 0.46
N LEU A 167 10.04 10.47 0.53
CA LEU A 167 8.66 10.14 0.83
C LEU A 167 8.28 10.54 2.26
N THR A 168 9.15 10.30 3.24
CA THR A 168 8.89 10.70 4.63
C THR A 168 8.91 12.20 4.84
N GLU A 169 9.60 12.95 4.00
CA GLU A 169 9.53 14.43 3.98
C GLU A 169 8.22 14.92 3.34
N ALA A 170 7.81 14.28 2.23
CA ALA A 170 6.64 14.68 1.45
C ALA A 170 5.31 14.32 2.12
N PHE A 171 5.29 13.22 2.90
CA PHE A 171 4.11 12.67 3.54
C PHE A 171 4.33 12.58 5.06
N ASN A 172 4.36 13.72 5.75
CA ASN A 172 4.58 13.80 7.19
C ASN A 172 3.37 14.44 7.90
N ASN A 173 3.54 15.62 8.48
CA ASN A 173 2.58 16.25 9.38
C ASN A 173 1.23 16.62 8.73
N ASP A 174 1.21 16.77 7.41
CA ASP A 174 -0.03 17.02 6.65
C ASP A 174 -0.87 15.76 6.41
N TYR A 175 -0.39 14.58 6.87
CA TYR A 175 -1.02 13.27 6.67
C TYR A 175 -1.16 12.54 8.00
N GLY A 176 -2.39 12.13 8.31
CA GLY A 176 -2.73 11.41 9.54
C GLY A 176 -2.46 9.91 9.49
N ASP A 177 -3.09 9.17 10.40
CA ASP A 177 -2.89 7.73 10.59
C ASP A 177 -3.56 6.85 9.51
N LYS A 178 -4.45 7.42 8.69
CA LYS A 178 -5.01 6.71 7.55
C LYS A 178 -4.03 6.53 6.37
N LEU A 179 -2.87 7.19 6.39
CA LEU A 179 -1.79 6.90 5.46
C LEU A 179 -0.79 5.94 6.08
N MET A 180 -0.63 4.76 5.50
CA MET A 180 0.32 3.73 5.86
C MET A 180 1.39 3.61 4.77
N PHE A 181 2.67 3.43 5.16
CA PHE A 181 3.74 3.13 4.23
C PHE A 181 4.02 1.63 4.22
N GLU A 182 4.22 1.06 3.03
CA GLU A 182 4.61 -0.33 2.84
C GLU A 182 6.05 -0.40 2.32
N SER A 183 6.90 -1.17 2.99
CA SER A 183 8.36 -1.14 2.81
C SER A 183 8.83 -1.48 1.40
N LEU A 184 8.24 -2.50 0.80
CA LEU A 184 8.47 -3.02 -0.56
C LEU A 184 7.20 -3.72 -1.04
N ASN A 185 7.27 -4.37 -2.21
CA ASN A 185 6.21 -5.23 -2.74
C ASN A 185 6.56 -6.72 -2.53
N GLU A 186 6.83 -7.48 -3.60
CA GLU A 186 7.05 -8.94 -3.63
C GLU A 186 8.55 -9.31 -3.65
N GLU A 187 9.37 -8.55 -3.00
CA GLU A 187 10.81 -8.76 -2.97
C GLU A 187 11.21 -9.88 -1.99
N GLY A 188 12.42 -10.39 -2.19
CA GLY A 188 12.98 -11.52 -1.44
C GLY A 188 13.11 -12.78 -2.28
N GLY A 189 12.54 -12.83 -3.49
CA GLY A 189 12.72 -13.93 -4.43
C GLY A 189 14.05 -13.88 -5.20
N TRP A 190 15.17 -13.50 -4.56
CA TRP A 190 16.48 -13.40 -5.20
C TRP A 190 17.05 -14.77 -5.52
N GLU A 191 16.72 -15.34 -6.68
CA GLU A 191 17.17 -16.66 -7.13
C GLU A 191 18.69 -16.78 -7.23
N SER A 192 19.39 -15.67 -7.43
CA SER A 192 20.85 -15.60 -7.40
C SER A 192 21.44 -15.90 -6.01
N LEU A 193 20.69 -15.67 -4.92
CA LEU A 193 21.08 -16.01 -3.56
C LEU A 193 20.51 -17.35 -3.11
N TRP A 194 19.23 -17.58 -3.36
CA TRP A 194 18.54 -18.80 -2.95
C TRP A 194 17.33 -19.06 -3.83
N ASN A 195 17.23 -20.28 -4.34
CA ASN A 195 16.07 -20.73 -5.10
C ASN A 195 15.22 -21.69 -4.26
N ARG A 196 13.96 -21.32 -3.96
CA ARG A 196 13.05 -22.10 -3.10
C ARG A 196 12.71 -23.48 -3.69
N TYR A 197 12.63 -23.59 -5.01
CA TYR A 197 12.19 -24.82 -5.66
C TYR A 197 13.32 -25.86 -5.77
N SER A 198 14.54 -25.43 -6.01
CA SER A 198 15.72 -26.31 -6.01
C SER A 198 16.38 -26.43 -4.63
N ASN A 199 16.03 -25.56 -3.68
CA ASN A 199 16.64 -25.39 -2.37
C ASN A 199 18.19 -25.23 -2.46
N GLN A 200 18.67 -24.55 -3.51
CA GLN A 200 20.07 -24.24 -3.71
C GLN A 200 20.37 -22.79 -3.37
N GLY A 201 21.58 -22.55 -2.94
CA GLY A 201 22.05 -21.25 -2.51
C GLY A 201 22.00 -21.05 -1.00
N ASP A 202 22.16 -19.79 -0.58
CA ASP A 202 22.21 -19.40 0.83
C ASP A 202 20.88 -18.79 1.26
N LYS A 203 20.00 -19.64 1.80
CA LYS A 203 18.68 -19.26 2.29
C LYS A 203 18.78 -18.23 3.41
N GLU A 204 19.69 -18.42 4.35
CA GLU A 204 19.83 -17.53 5.50
C GLU A 204 20.31 -16.14 5.06
N LYS A 205 21.27 -16.05 4.13
CA LYS A 205 21.71 -14.78 3.55
C LYS A 205 20.56 -14.05 2.86
N SER A 206 19.73 -14.79 2.11
CA SER A 206 18.59 -14.24 1.39
C SER A 206 17.53 -13.64 2.33
N PHE A 207 17.17 -14.35 3.41
CA PHE A 207 16.24 -13.84 4.42
C PHE A 207 16.82 -12.66 5.20
N ASN A 208 18.10 -12.75 5.60
CA ASN A 208 18.76 -11.67 6.32
C ASN A 208 18.81 -10.38 5.52
N LEU A 209 18.93 -10.46 4.20
CA LEU A 209 18.91 -9.31 3.32
C LEU A 209 17.55 -8.58 3.39
N LEU A 210 16.42 -9.29 3.27
CA LEU A 210 15.11 -8.65 3.40
C LEU A 210 14.88 -8.10 4.82
N ASN A 211 15.30 -8.85 5.85
CA ASN A 211 15.18 -8.37 7.23
C ASN A 211 15.95 -7.06 7.44
N GLU A 212 17.15 -6.94 6.84
CA GLU A 212 17.95 -5.70 6.86
C GLU A 212 17.24 -4.54 6.16
N ILE A 213 16.66 -4.78 4.98
CA ILE A 213 15.93 -3.77 4.21
C ILE A 213 14.70 -3.30 4.99
N ASN A 214 13.92 -4.22 5.55
CA ASN A 214 12.74 -3.90 6.35
C ASN A 214 13.10 -3.12 7.63
N GLN A 215 14.22 -3.47 8.29
CA GLN A 215 14.69 -2.69 9.45
C GLN A 215 15.12 -1.28 9.04
N LYS A 216 15.83 -1.14 7.92
CA LYS A 216 16.23 0.15 7.38
C LYS A 216 15.03 1.05 7.10
N PHE A 217 13.96 0.49 6.55
CA PHE A 217 12.70 1.21 6.32
C PHE A 217 12.13 1.80 7.60
N VAL A 218 11.96 0.97 8.64
CA VAL A 218 11.46 1.42 9.93
C VAL A 218 12.34 2.54 10.51
N ASP A 219 13.66 2.35 10.48
CA ASP A 219 14.62 3.33 11.00
C ASP A 219 14.50 4.69 10.30
N ILE A 220 14.36 4.69 8.96
CA ILE A 220 14.20 5.93 8.18
C ILE A 220 12.89 6.63 8.56
N VAL A 221 11.78 5.89 8.57
CA VAL A 221 10.46 6.47 8.86
C VAL A 221 10.44 7.04 10.29
N ARG A 222 10.86 6.29 11.29
CA ARG A 222 10.87 6.75 12.69
C ARG A 222 11.78 7.96 12.89
N LYS A 223 12.97 7.96 12.28
CA LYS A 223 13.93 9.04 12.35
C LYS A 223 13.42 10.34 11.73
N SER A 224 12.53 10.30 10.76
CA SER A 224 11.98 11.50 10.12
C SER A 224 11.12 12.34 11.06
N GLY A 225 10.65 11.79 12.18
CA GLY A 225 9.89 12.51 13.19
C GLY A 225 8.50 12.97 12.72
N GLY A 226 7.89 13.91 13.45
CA GLY A 226 6.54 14.37 13.17
C GLY A 226 5.53 13.21 13.25
N ASN A 227 4.51 13.20 12.39
CA ASN A 227 3.53 12.11 12.32
C ASN A 227 4.15 10.76 11.94
N ASN A 228 5.28 10.77 11.25
CA ASN A 228 5.98 9.53 10.88
C ASN A 228 6.62 8.82 12.09
N ALA A 229 6.88 9.53 13.18
CA ALA A 229 7.36 8.90 14.41
C ALA A 229 6.39 7.83 14.92
N GLU A 230 5.09 8.04 14.72
CA GLU A 230 4.02 7.16 15.20
C GLU A 230 3.19 6.52 14.06
N ARG A 231 3.56 6.74 12.79
CA ARG A 231 2.83 6.21 11.64
C ARG A 231 2.78 4.68 11.65
N HIS A 232 1.62 4.11 11.33
CA HIS A 232 1.49 2.67 11.12
C HIS A 232 2.22 2.25 9.83
N LEU A 233 2.95 1.15 9.88
CA LEU A 233 3.80 0.65 8.80
C LEU A 233 3.38 -0.75 8.38
N LEU A 234 3.53 -1.03 7.10
CA LEU A 234 3.30 -2.34 6.52
C LEU A 234 4.65 -2.91 6.05
N ILE A 235 5.02 -4.06 6.58
CA ILE A 235 6.31 -4.69 6.36
C ILE A 235 6.14 -5.81 5.34
N ALA A 236 6.85 -5.74 4.24
CA ALA A 236 6.81 -6.77 3.22
C ALA A 236 7.27 -8.12 3.78
N GLY A 237 6.43 -9.14 3.66
CA GLY A 237 6.79 -10.53 3.90
C GLY A 237 7.84 -11.01 2.89
N TYR A 238 8.51 -12.13 3.17
CA TYR A 238 9.48 -12.65 2.22
C TYR A 238 8.77 -13.08 0.93
N ASN A 239 9.02 -12.33 -0.15
CA ASN A 239 8.30 -12.47 -1.43
C ASN A 239 6.76 -12.42 -1.27
N THR A 240 6.28 -11.78 -0.21
CA THR A 240 4.87 -11.76 0.25
C THR A 240 4.18 -13.14 0.28
N ASP A 241 4.99 -14.20 0.26
CA ASP A 241 4.54 -15.60 0.27
C ASP A 241 4.22 -16.05 1.70
N PHE A 242 3.09 -16.70 1.89
CA PHE A 242 2.60 -17.13 3.20
C PHE A 242 3.56 -18.09 3.91
N ASP A 243 4.03 -19.13 3.22
CA ASP A 243 4.96 -20.12 3.83
C ASP A 243 6.31 -19.47 4.17
N LEU A 244 6.85 -18.64 3.26
CA LEU A 244 8.15 -18.01 3.46
C LEU A 244 8.10 -16.90 4.51
N THR A 245 6.99 -16.18 4.61
CA THR A 245 6.80 -15.17 5.64
C THR A 245 6.65 -15.80 7.03
N CYS A 246 6.16 -17.04 7.10
CA CYS A 246 6.12 -17.82 8.35
C CYS A 246 7.39 -18.63 8.63
N ASP A 247 8.40 -18.57 7.75
CA ASP A 247 9.70 -19.23 7.99
C ASP A 247 10.42 -18.59 9.19
N PRO A 248 11.05 -19.39 10.09
CA PRO A 248 11.78 -18.85 11.25
C PRO A 248 12.93 -17.88 10.92
N LEU A 249 13.41 -17.84 9.69
CA LEU A 249 14.44 -16.90 9.22
C LEU A 249 13.88 -15.50 8.94
N TYR A 250 12.59 -15.39 8.58
CA TYR A 250 11.95 -14.09 8.46
C TYR A 250 11.77 -13.45 9.84
N LYS A 251 12.09 -12.17 9.95
CA LYS A 251 11.97 -11.41 11.19
C LYS A 251 11.23 -10.10 10.93
N MET A 252 10.21 -9.84 11.74
CA MET A 252 9.67 -8.48 11.81
C MET A 252 10.77 -7.54 12.31
N PRO A 253 10.84 -6.31 11.76
CA PRO A 253 11.78 -5.31 12.24
C PRO A 253 11.48 -4.91 13.69
N ASN A 254 12.51 -4.46 14.39
CA ASN A 254 12.33 -3.84 15.68
C ASN A 254 11.76 -2.43 15.49
N ASP A 255 10.54 -2.20 15.95
CA ASP A 255 9.88 -0.90 15.94
C ASP A 255 9.59 -0.46 17.39
N PRO A 256 10.17 0.65 17.87
CA PRO A 256 9.94 1.12 19.24
C PRO A 256 8.47 1.47 19.51
N GLU A 257 7.70 1.81 18.47
CA GLU A 257 6.29 2.18 18.59
C GLU A 257 5.34 0.97 18.51
N ASN A 258 5.83 -0.21 18.13
CA ASN A 258 5.02 -1.42 17.89
C ASN A 258 3.86 -1.18 16.90
N ARG A 259 4.08 -0.36 15.86
CA ARG A 259 3.06 0.03 14.88
C ARG A 259 3.34 -0.58 13.50
N CYS A 260 3.74 -1.85 13.45
CA CYS A 260 3.99 -2.60 12.22
C CYS A 260 2.94 -3.69 12.00
N ALA A 261 2.45 -3.79 10.76
CA ALA A 261 1.71 -4.92 10.21
C ALA A 261 2.61 -5.69 9.23
N VAL A 262 2.26 -6.92 8.87
CA VAL A 262 2.96 -7.71 7.83
C VAL A 262 2.11 -7.83 6.58
N SER A 263 2.74 -7.69 5.40
CA SER A 263 2.14 -7.83 4.07
C SER A 263 2.37 -9.22 3.50
N VAL A 264 1.31 -9.85 2.99
CA VAL A 264 1.36 -11.10 2.23
C VAL A 264 0.41 -10.99 1.04
N HIS A 265 0.64 -11.80 -0.02
CA HIS A 265 -0.21 -11.83 -1.20
C HIS A 265 -0.75 -13.25 -1.43
N TYR A 266 -2.01 -13.36 -1.89
CA TYR A 266 -2.67 -14.65 -2.06
C TYR A 266 -3.12 -14.89 -3.51
N TYR A 267 -2.38 -15.74 -4.22
CA TYR A 267 -2.69 -16.20 -5.57
C TYR A 267 -2.64 -17.74 -5.67
N THR A 268 -3.20 -18.41 -4.63
CA THR A 268 -3.12 -19.88 -4.50
C THR A 268 -4.47 -20.56 -4.77
N PRO A 269 -4.50 -21.65 -5.52
CA PRO A 269 -3.38 -22.18 -6.30
C PRO A 269 -3.09 -21.35 -7.55
N SER A 270 -1.83 -21.09 -7.83
CA SER A 270 -1.42 -20.24 -8.97
C SER A 270 -1.85 -20.79 -10.33
N THR A 271 -2.07 -22.10 -10.43
CA THR A 271 -2.67 -22.72 -11.63
C THR A 271 -4.12 -22.30 -11.89
N PHE A 272 -4.84 -21.85 -10.86
CA PHE A 272 -6.15 -21.23 -11.02
C PHE A 272 -6.02 -19.69 -11.07
N ALA A 273 -5.33 -19.09 -10.14
CA ALA A 273 -5.30 -17.64 -9.99
C ALA A 273 -4.58 -16.93 -11.14
N ILE A 274 -3.49 -17.53 -11.66
CA ILE A 274 -2.58 -16.84 -12.60
C ILE A 274 -2.63 -17.41 -14.00
N LEU A 275 -2.67 -18.75 -14.14
CA LEU A 275 -2.61 -19.36 -15.47
C LEU A 275 -3.90 -19.22 -16.26
N GLU A 276 -3.79 -18.62 -17.44
CA GLU A 276 -4.86 -18.54 -18.45
C GLU A 276 -4.82 -19.70 -19.43
N ALA A 277 -3.64 -20.28 -19.63
CA ALA A 277 -3.38 -21.46 -20.45
C ALA A 277 -2.29 -22.32 -19.79
N ASP A 278 -2.17 -23.58 -20.26
CA ASP A 278 -1.14 -24.49 -19.76
C ASP A 278 0.26 -23.91 -19.99
N ALA A 279 1.11 -24.05 -18.97
CA ALA A 279 2.51 -23.68 -18.99
C ALA A 279 3.39 -24.88 -18.59
N ASP A 280 4.71 -24.77 -18.77
CA ASP A 280 5.67 -25.84 -18.45
C ASP A 280 5.61 -26.25 -16.95
N TRP A 281 5.27 -25.31 -16.08
CA TRP A 281 5.22 -25.51 -14.63
C TRP A 281 3.83 -25.91 -14.09
N GLY A 282 2.77 -25.89 -14.92
CA GLY A 282 1.43 -26.24 -14.45
C GLY A 282 0.37 -26.22 -15.54
N LYS A 283 -0.75 -26.87 -15.24
CA LYS A 283 -1.94 -26.82 -16.08
C LYS A 283 -2.92 -25.78 -15.56
N ALA A 284 -3.41 -24.93 -16.45
CA ALA A 284 -4.42 -23.94 -16.13
C ALA A 284 -5.70 -24.60 -15.61
N ARG A 285 -6.18 -24.13 -14.49
CA ARG A 285 -7.46 -24.57 -13.91
C ARG A 285 -8.52 -23.52 -14.20
N THR A 286 -9.71 -23.98 -14.55
CA THR A 286 -10.90 -23.14 -14.77
C THR A 286 -11.92 -23.26 -13.64
N GLU A 287 -11.73 -24.23 -12.73
CA GLU A 287 -12.62 -24.54 -11.62
C GLU A 287 -11.86 -24.53 -10.30
N TRP A 288 -12.55 -24.10 -9.24
CA TRP A 288 -12.10 -24.03 -7.88
C TRP A 288 -13.30 -24.34 -6.94
N GLY A 289 -13.04 -24.67 -5.69
CA GLY A 289 -14.10 -24.87 -4.69
C GLY A 289 -14.29 -26.32 -4.26
N THR A 290 -13.30 -27.19 -4.50
CA THR A 290 -13.28 -28.55 -3.92
C THR A 290 -12.91 -28.48 -2.43
N ASP A 291 -13.20 -29.56 -1.68
CA ASP A 291 -12.77 -29.68 -0.27
C ASP A 291 -11.26 -29.44 -0.08
N ALA A 292 -10.45 -29.86 -1.06
CA ALA A 292 -9.01 -29.67 -1.04
C ALA A 292 -8.63 -28.18 -1.23
N ASP A 293 -9.34 -27.45 -2.09
CA ASP A 293 -9.13 -26.02 -2.30
C ASP A 293 -9.46 -25.22 -1.02
N TYR A 294 -10.58 -25.52 -0.40
CA TYR A 294 -10.94 -24.90 0.89
C TYR A 294 -9.97 -25.27 2.01
N ALA A 295 -9.51 -26.53 2.06
CA ALA A 295 -8.52 -26.94 3.05
C ALA A 295 -7.18 -26.19 2.86
N GLU A 296 -6.75 -25.93 1.63
CA GLU A 296 -5.55 -25.16 1.33
C GLU A 296 -5.73 -23.68 1.72
N LEU A 297 -6.85 -23.06 1.35
CA LEU A 297 -7.18 -21.69 1.73
C LEU A 297 -7.17 -21.53 3.27
N ASN A 298 -7.90 -22.38 3.97
CA ASN A 298 -7.98 -22.33 5.44
C ASN A 298 -6.63 -22.57 6.11
N LYS A 299 -5.80 -23.46 5.56
CA LYS A 299 -4.43 -23.69 6.05
C LYS A 299 -3.63 -22.38 6.05
N TYR A 300 -3.64 -21.65 4.95
CA TYR A 300 -2.86 -20.41 4.82
C TYR A 300 -3.38 -19.29 5.73
N MET A 301 -4.70 -19.08 5.79
CA MET A 301 -5.28 -18.06 6.66
C MET A 301 -5.04 -18.37 8.14
N THR A 302 -5.23 -19.62 8.56
CA THR A 302 -4.92 -20.07 9.92
C THR A 302 -3.43 -19.91 10.24
N MET A 303 -2.54 -20.24 9.31
CA MET A 303 -1.10 -20.09 9.49
C MET A 303 -0.71 -18.63 9.77
N MET A 304 -1.28 -17.67 9.05
CA MET A 304 -1.04 -16.25 9.32
C MET A 304 -1.63 -15.83 10.66
N LYS A 305 -2.83 -16.31 10.98
CA LYS A 305 -3.44 -16.05 12.27
C LYS A 305 -2.56 -16.51 13.43
N GLU A 306 -2.12 -17.77 13.43
CA GLU A 306 -1.31 -18.37 14.51
C GLU A 306 0.10 -17.74 14.62
N ASN A 307 0.71 -17.36 13.48
CA ASN A 307 2.06 -16.81 13.49
C ASN A 307 2.13 -15.30 13.76
N TYR A 308 1.05 -14.56 13.49
CA TYR A 308 1.03 -13.09 13.58
C TYR A 308 -0.14 -12.56 14.39
N ILE A 309 -1.39 -12.75 13.98
CA ILE A 309 -2.57 -12.15 14.63
C ILE A 309 -2.64 -12.53 16.12
N ASP A 310 -2.52 -13.81 16.45
CA ASP A 310 -2.56 -14.30 17.84
C ASP A 310 -1.36 -13.82 18.69
N LYS A 311 -0.34 -13.25 18.04
CA LYS A 311 0.81 -12.62 18.70
C LYS A 311 0.74 -11.09 18.71
N GLY A 312 -0.38 -10.51 18.29
CA GLY A 312 -0.61 -9.06 18.28
C GLY A 312 -0.01 -8.33 17.08
N ILE A 313 0.40 -9.04 16.03
CA ILE A 313 0.92 -8.46 14.79
C ILE A 313 -0.19 -8.55 13.73
N PRO A 314 -0.74 -7.44 13.24
CA PRO A 314 -1.77 -7.45 12.21
C PRO A 314 -1.21 -7.88 10.85
N VAL A 315 -2.08 -8.48 10.02
CA VAL A 315 -1.76 -8.97 8.69
C VAL A 315 -2.66 -8.29 7.66
N ILE A 316 -2.05 -7.81 6.58
CA ILE A 316 -2.76 -7.33 5.40
C ILE A 316 -2.43 -8.27 4.25
N VAL A 317 -3.48 -8.86 3.63
CA VAL A 317 -3.35 -9.54 2.35
C VAL A 317 -3.35 -8.44 1.28
N GLY A 318 -2.17 -7.87 1.02
CA GLY A 318 -2.00 -6.68 0.18
C GLY A 318 -2.45 -6.86 -1.26
N GLU A 319 -2.47 -8.13 -1.71
CA GLU A 319 -3.04 -8.52 -3.00
C GLU A 319 -3.68 -9.89 -2.90
N PHE A 320 -4.87 -10.00 -3.46
CA PHE A 320 -5.49 -11.27 -3.87
C PHE A 320 -6.29 -11.04 -5.13
N GLY A 321 -6.35 -12.04 -6.00
CA GLY A 321 -7.01 -11.87 -7.29
C GLY A 321 -6.96 -13.13 -8.12
N CYS A 322 -7.59 -13.10 -9.30
CA CYS A 322 -7.40 -14.12 -10.31
C CYS A 322 -7.60 -13.56 -11.72
N SER A 323 -6.94 -14.19 -12.71
CA SER A 323 -7.30 -13.98 -14.12
C SER A 323 -8.75 -14.37 -14.37
N THR A 324 -9.46 -13.55 -15.13
CA THR A 324 -10.88 -13.77 -15.50
C THR A 324 -11.04 -14.35 -16.90
N SER A 325 -9.98 -14.37 -17.71
CA SER A 325 -10.05 -14.65 -19.16
C SER A 325 -10.50 -16.09 -19.49
N ASN A 326 -10.24 -17.05 -18.62
CA ASN A 326 -10.55 -18.47 -18.82
C ASN A 326 -11.52 -19.05 -17.77
N LYS A 327 -12.24 -18.20 -17.05
CA LYS A 327 -13.15 -18.60 -15.96
C LYS A 327 -14.56 -18.06 -16.19
N THR A 328 -15.56 -18.74 -15.64
CA THR A 328 -16.91 -18.17 -15.59
C THR A 328 -17.00 -17.12 -14.49
N PRO A 329 -17.90 -16.14 -14.60
CA PRO A 329 -18.12 -15.15 -13.54
C PRO A 329 -18.43 -15.80 -12.18
N GLU A 330 -19.17 -16.90 -12.15
CA GLU A 330 -19.53 -17.62 -10.94
C GLU A 330 -18.27 -18.21 -10.25
N MET A 331 -17.31 -18.72 -11.03
CA MET A 331 -16.04 -19.22 -10.48
C MET A 331 -15.16 -18.10 -9.93
N VAL A 332 -15.13 -16.97 -10.61
CA VAL A 332 -14.42 -15.77 -10.13
C VAL A 332 -15.03 -15.29 -8.82
N ARG A 333 -16.36 -15.18 -8.75
CA ARG A 333 -17.07 -14.78 -7.54
C ARG A 333 -16.77 -15.75 -6.39
N LEU A 334 -16.95 -17.06 -6.63
CA LEU A 334 -16.72 -18.09 -5.61
C LEU A 334 -15.30 -17.99 -5.02
N TYR A 335 -14.29 -17.90 -5.88
CA TYR A 335 -12.90 -17.84 -5.45
C TYR A 335 -12.60 -16.57 -4.64
N LEU A 336 -12.94 -15.40 -5.17
CA LEU A 336 -12.61 -14.11 -4.54
C LEU A 336 -13.38 -13.88 -3.25
N THR A 337 -14.66 -14.22 -3.21
CA THR A 337 -15.45 -14.07 -1.97
C THR A 337 -15.00 -15.04 -0.89
N SER A 338 -14.66 -16.29 -1.26
CA SER A 338 -14.11 -17.27 -0.29
C SER A 338 -12.79 -16.81 0.33
N ILE A 339 -11.90 -16.20 -0.47
CA ILE A 339 -10.64 -15.64 0.07
C ILE A 339 -10.93 -14.47 0.99
N CYS A 340 -11.79 -13.56 0.56
CA CYS A 340 -12.16 -12.37 1.33
C CYS A 340 -12.75 -12.77 2.69
N GLU A 341 -13.71 -13.71 2.71
CA GLU A 341 -14.33 -14.26 3.92
C GLU A 341 -13.29 -14.92 4.81
N ALA A 342 -12.50 -15.87 4.27
CA ALA A 342 -11.50 -16.58 5.05
C ALA A 342 -10.41 -15.66 5.64
N ALA A 343 -9.98 -14.65 4.91
CA ALA A 343 -9.04 -13.64 5.41
C ALA A 343 -9.68 -12.83 6.55
N TYR A 344 -10.86 -12.28 6.34
CA TYR A 344 -11.56 -11.44 7.30
C TYR A 344 -11.88 -12.20 8.60
N ASP A 345 -12.39 -13.44 8.50
CA ASP A 345 -12.71 -14.32 9.66
C ASP A 345 -11.47 -14.67 10.50
N ASN A 346 -10.28 -14.65 9.89
CA ASN A 346 -9.02 -14.84 10.61
C ASN A 346 -8.38 -13.53 11.08
N GLY A 347 -9.06 -12.39 10.90
CA GLY A 347 -8.59 -11.06 11.34
C GLY A 347 -7.57 -10.41 10.42
N LEU A 348 -7.45 -10.87 9.17
CA LEU A 348 -6.62 -10.27 8.15
C LEU A 348 -7.44 -9.24 7.34
N CYS A 349 -6.79 -8.19 6.84
CA CYS A 349 -7.41 -7.23 5.92
C CYS A 349 -7.14 -7.64 4.47
N PRO A 350 -8.16 -8.05 3.69
CA PRO A 350 -8.00 -8.43 2.28
C PRO A 350 -8.04 -7.18 1.37
N VAL A 351 -7.10 -7.07 0.43
CA VAL A 351 -7.02 -5.98 -0.56
C VAL A 351 -7.03 -6.56 -1.97
N LEU A 352 -8.14 -6.40 -2.69
CA LEU A 352 -8.34 -6.95 -4.03
C LEU A 352 -7.34 -6.35 -5.02
N TRP A 353 -6.64 -7.18 -5.78
CA TRP A 353 -5.83 -6.72 -6.91
C TRP A 353 -6.74 -6.41 -8.10
N ASP A 354 -6.85 -5.12 -8.42
CA ASP A 354 -7.61 -4.64 -9.58
C ASP A 354 -6.71 -3.89 -10.55
N ILE A 355 -6.90 -4.18 -11.81
CA ILE A 355 -6.34 -3.43 -12.93
C ILE A 355 -7.49 -2.97 -13.83
N THR A 356 -7.20 -2.05 -14.73
CA THR A 356 -8.20 -1.45 -15.60
C THR A 356 -9.13 -2.49 -16.25
N ASP A 357 -10.43 -2.30 -16.06
CA ASP A 357 -11.54 -3.07 -16.67
C ASP A 357 -11.58 -4.57 -16.31
N VAL A 358 -10.94 -4.98 -15.19
CA VAL A 358 -11.08 -6.36 -14.70
C VAL A 358 -12.20 -6.47 -13.66
N PHE A 359 -12.15 -5.72 -12.59
CA PHE A 359 -13.19 -5.71 -11.56
C PHE A 359 -13.87 -4.35 -11.45
N TYR A 360 -13.15 -3.29 -11.76
CA TYR A 360 -13.67 -1.93 -11.70
C TYR A 360 -13.46 -1.20 -13.03
N ASN A 361 -14.56 -0.73 -13.64
CA ASN A 361 -14.51 0.13 -14.81
C ASN A 361 -14.13 1.54 -14.38
N ARG A 362 -12.89 1.93 -14.65
CA ARG A 362 -12.33 3.21 -14.22
C ARG A 362 -12.96 4.39 -14.94
N GLU A 363 -13.34 4.24 -16.21
CA GLU A 363 -13.95 5.32 -16.99
C GLU A 363 -15.39 5.62 -16.51
N GLU A 364 -16.14 4.59 -16.11
CA GLU A 364 -17.51 4.73 -15.58
C GLU A 364 -17.55 4.93 -14.06
N ALA A 365 -16.43 4.81 -13.38
CA ALA A 365 -16.31 4.83 -11.92
C ALA A 365 -17.24 3.83 -11.23
N LYS A 366 -17.29 2.56 -11.72
CA LYS A 366 -18.20 1.53 -11.24
C LYS A 366 -17.57 0.15 -11.17
N PHE A 367 -17.95 -0.61 -10.14
CA PHE A 367 -17.62 -2.02 -10.08
C PHE A 367 -18.40 -2.80 -11.16
N ILE A 368 -17.70 -3.68 -11.89
CA ILE A 368 -18.23 -4.33 -13.10
C ILE A 368 -19.27 -5.40 -12.73
N ASP A 369 -19.00 -6.19 -11.68
CA ASP A 369 -19.84 -7.30 -11.24
C ASP A 369 -20.47 -6.98 -9.87
N PRO A 370 -21.76 -6.55 -9.84
CA PRO A 370 -22.43 -6.18 -8.59
C PRO A 370 -22.57 -7.35 -7.60
N GLU A 371 -22.72 -8.61 -8.08
CA GLU A 371 -22.82 -9.77 -7.20
C GLU A 371 -21.46 -10.10 -6.55
N LEU A 372 -20.37 -9.90 -7.28
CA LEU A 372 -19.04 -10.00 -6.69
C LEU A 372 -18.84 -8.92 -5.62
N LEU A 373 -19.19 -7.68 -5.91
CA LEU A 373 -19.08 -6.58 -4.96
C LEU A 373 -19.88 -6.86 -3.68
N GLU A 374 -21.14 -7.29 -3.82
CA GLU A 374 -21.99 -7.65 -2.70
C GLU A 374 -21.32 -8.74 -1.84
N GLY A 375 -20.79 -9.79 -2.46
CA GLY A 375 -20.10 -10.87 -1.75
C GLY A 375 -18.81 -10.42 -1.05
N LEU A 376 -18.03 -9.52 -1.66
CA LEU A 376 -16.84 -8.97 -1.01
C LEU A 376 -17.18 -8.08 0.18
N MET A 377 -18.27 -7.32 0.12
CA MET A 377 -18.66 -6.40 1.19
C MET A 377 -19.44 -7.09 2.32
N ALA A 378 -20.04 -8.26 2.06
CA ALA A 378 -20.83 -9.01 3.05
C ALA A 378 -20.01 -9.41 4.29
N VAL A 379 -18.68 -9.54 4.19
CA VAL A 379 -17.80 -9.87 5.32
C VAL A 379 -17.75 -8.79 6.41
N LYS A 380 -18.25 -7.59 6.11
CA LYS A 380 -18.26 -6.44 7.04
C LYS A 380 -19.55 -6.39 7.90
N GLU A 381 -20.56 -7.20 7.55
CA GLU A 381 -21.83 -7.30 8.26
C GLU A 381 -21.78 -8.29 9.42
#